data_dd244e301aaf93675a02914374619079
#
_entry.id   dd244e301aaf93675a02914374619079
#
_cell.length_a   1.000
_cell.length_b   1.000
_cell.length_c   1.000
_cell.angle_alpha   90.00
_cell.angle_beta   90.00
_cell.angle_gamma   90.00
#
_symmetry.space_group_name_H-M   'P 1'
#
loop_
_entity.id
_entity.type
_entity.pdbx_description
1 polymer ?
#
loop_
_entity_poly.entity_id
_entity_poly.type
_entity_poly.pdbx_seq_one_letter_code
_entity_poly.pdbx_strand_id
1 'polypeptide(L)'
;MKFIATVDSDVGISKKTNQDSVLIKHATCDLGEVLMAVVCDGMGGLSKGELASATVIRAFNQWFDNELPFELENVDMNVIGAKWSLLLKELNVNILEYSKSIGEDGMGTTFSGILFVGNDYVIVHVGDSRIYHIASGLEQLTSDHTFIAREISKGTMTIEQAKTDKRRNLLLQCVGASKVVEPDVLIGKTNKGVYLLCSDGFRHEITEAEMFESLNPINLMNKETMHSNARYLIEQVKSRDEKDNISVILVKAE
;
A
#
# COMPACT_ATOMS: atom_id res chain seq x y z
N MET A 1 -2.50 19.20 11.65
CA MET A 1 -3.09 17.85 11.62
C MET A 1 -2.32 17.00 12.60
N LYS A 2 -3.00 16.11 13.36
CA LYS A 2 -2.36 15.09 14.22
C LYS A 2 -2.66 13.73 13.64
N PHE A 3 -1.72 12.78 13.84
CA PHE A 3 -1.85 11.43 13.32
C PHE A 3 -1.72 10.38 14.42
N ILE A 4 -2.61 9.40 14.40
CA ILE A 4 -2.50 8.17 15.18
C ILE A 4 -2.40 7.04 14.16
N ALA A 5 -1.37 6.19 14.28
CA ALA A 5 -1.17 5.10 13.34
C ALA A 5 -1.00 3.76 14.04
N THR A 6 -1.51 2.71 13.39
CA THR A 6 -1.30 1.31 13.77
C THR A 6 -1.06 0.47 12.53
N VAL A 7 -0.40 -0.66 12.72
CA VAL A 7 -0.09 -1.63 11.68
C VAL A 7 -0.31 -3.04 12.21
N ASP A 8 -0.81 -3.90 11.34
CA ASP A 8 -0.85 -5.34 11.56
C ASP A 8 -0.50 -6.07 10.26
N SER A 9 0.20 -7.20 10.38
CA SER A 9 0.59 -8.03 9.25
C SER A 9 0.62 -9.48 9.69
N ASP A 10 -0.05 -10.35 8.93
CA ASP A 10 -0.25 -11.76 9.26
C ASP A 10 0.16 -12.63 8.05
N VAL A 11 0.83 -13.74 8.31
CA VAL A 11 1.23 -14.69 7.26
C VAL A 11 0.03 -15.36 6.57
N GLY A 12 -1.16 -15.24 7.16
CA GLY A 12 -2.35 -15.95 6.71
C GLY A 12 -2.36 -17.43 7.11
N ILE A 13 -3.29 -18.19 6.53
CA ILE A 13 -3.52 -19.60 6.90
C ILE A 13 -2.82 -20.60 5.98
N SER A 14 -2.31 -20.18 4.83
CA SER A 14 -1.79 -21.08 3.78
C SER A 14 -0.30 -20.89 3.46
N LYS A 15 0.20 -19.66 3.60
CA LYS A 15 1.60 -19.34 3.28
C LYS A 15 2.52 -19.73 4.43
N LYS A 16 3.79 -20.07 4.11
CA LYS A 16 4.82 -20.34 5.11
C LYS A 16 5.63 -19.10 5.48
N THR A 17 5.70 -18.14 4.58
CA THR A 17 6.48 -16.91 4.72
C THR A 17 5.55 -15.73 4.45
N ASN A 18 5.68 -14.70 5.26
CA ASN A 18 5.05 -13.42 4.97
C ASN A 18 5.92 -12.67 3.96
N GLN A 19 5.42 -12.48 2.75
CA GLN A 19 6.09 -11.76 1.67
C GLN A 19 5.69 -10.27 1.65
N ASP A 20 4.67 -9.90 2.43
CA ASP A 20 4.33 -8.50 2.65
C ASP A 20 5.38 -7.81 3.51
N SER A 21 5.57 -6.53 3.25
CA SER A 21 6.38 -5.65 4.09
C SER A 21 5.67 -4.32 4.30
N VAL A 22 5.73 -3.81 5.50
CA VAL A 22 5.04 -2.59 5.91
C VAL A 22 5.97 -1.63 6.62
N LEU A 23 5.70 -0.32 6.51
CA LEU A 23 6.50 0.72 7.15
C LEU A 23 5.60 1.85 7.65
N ILE A 24 5.84 2.29 8.87
CA ILE A 24 5.36 3.56 9.41
C ILE A 24 6.56 4.34 9.92
N LYS A 25 6.68 5.59 9.49
CA LYS A 25 7.64 6.56 10.03
C LYS A 25 6.85 7.79 10.47
N HIS A 26 7.15 8.30 11.65
CA HIS A 26 6.48 9.47 12.22
C HIS A 26 7.51 10.43 12.81
N ALA A 27 7.42 11.68 12.44
CA ALA A 27 8.28 12.75 12.93
C ALA A 27 7.47 14.02 13.16
N THR A 28 8.08 15.00 13.83
CA THR A 28 7.52 16.34 14.02
C THR A 28 8.55 17.36 13.56
N CYS A 29 8.11 18.36 12.82
CA CYS A 29 8.94 19.48 12.37
C CYS A 29 8.16 20.79 12.51
N ASP A 30 8.74 21.92 12.08
CA ASP A 30 8.11 23.25 12.16
C ASP A 30 6.79 23.35 11.34
N LEU A 31 6.60 22.48 10.35
CA LEU A 31 5.38 22.37 9.56
C LEU A 31 4.28 21.53 10.24
N GLY A 32 4.57 20.95 11.40
CA GLY A 32 3.70 20.04 12.14
C GLY A 32 4.13 18.59 12.08
N GLU A 33 3.16 17.67 12.17
CA GLU A 33 3.47 16.24 12.10
C GLU A 33 3.71 15.80 10.65
N VAL A 34 4.67 14.90 10.49
CA VAL A 34 5.03 14.24 9.22
C VAL A 34 4.90 12.74 9.44
N LEU A 35 4.12 12.06 8.61
CA LEU A 35 3.93 10.63 8.71
C LEU A 35 4.03 9.98 7.33
N MET A 36 4.85 8.95 7.22
CA MET A 36 4.93 8.07 6.06
C MET A 36 4.38 6.71 6.41
N ALA A 37 3.50 6.17 5.56
CA ALA A 37 3.01 4.80 5.65
C ALA A 37 3.17 4.12 4.29
N VAL A 38 3.68 2.87 4.28
CA VAL A 38 3.93 2.10 3.06
C VAL A 38 3.52 0.65 3.27
N VAL A 39 2.81 0.09 2.30
CA VAL A 39 2.53 -1.34 2.15
C VAL A 39 3.14 -1.82 0.84
N CYS A 40 3.86 -2.93 0.91
CA CYS A 40 4.46 -3.64 -0.21
C CYS A 40 4.04 -5.10 -0.12
N ASP A 41 3.31 -5.60 -1.11
CA ASP A 41 2.92 -7.00 -1.26
C ASP A 41 3.94 -7.68 -2.17
N GLY A 42 4.71 -8.60 -1.60
CA GLY A 42 5.79 -9.29 -2.28
C GLY A 42 5.28 -10.50 -3.05
N MET A 43 5.57 -10.52 -4.35
CA MET A 43 5.20 -11.60 -5.23
C MET A 43 6.42 -12.35 -5.76
N GLY A 44 6.32 -13.66 -5.78
CA GLY A 44 7.35 -14.53 -6.34
C GLY A 44 6.85 -15.97 -6.37
N GLY A 45 6.83 -16.56 -7.56
CA GLY A 45 6.20 -17.87 -7.79
C GLY A 45 6.80 -19.05 -7.02
N LEU A 46 8.02 -18.94 -6.48
CA LEU A 46 8.69 -20.02 -5.73
C LEU A 46 9.51 -19.56 -4.53
N SER A 47 9.91 -18.31 -4.43
CA SER A 47 10.57 -17.70 -3.26
C SER A 47 11.05 -16.29 -3.59
N LYS A 48 11.15 -15.43 -2.60
CA LYS A 48 11.83 -14.12 -2.60
C LYS A 48 10.98 -12.89 -2.90
N GLY A 49 9.64 -12.99 -2.94
CA GLY A 49 8.77 -11.81 -2.86
C GLY A 49 9.09 -10.97 -1.61
N GLU A 50 9.40 -11.65 -0.49
CA GLU A 50 9.84 -11.04 0.76
C GLU A 50 11.13 -10.22 0.61
N LEU A 51 12.03 -10.62 -0.29
CA LEU A 51 13.24 -9.85 -0.54
C LEU A 51 12.95 -8.59 -1.36
N ALA A 52 12.05 -8.67 -2.35
CA ALA A 52 11.65 -7.52 -3.13
C ALA A 52 10.93 -6.48 -2.26
N SER A 53 9.91 -6.89 -1.50
CA SER A 53 9.16 -6.00 -0.61
C SER A 53 10.04 -5.39 0.47
N ALA A 54 10.91 -6.18 1.11
CA ALA A 54 11.86 -5.69 2.11
C ALA A 54 12.90 -4.71 1.52
N THR A 55 13.34 -4.92 0.28
CA THR A 55 14.28 -4.01 -0.40
C THR A 55 13.66 -2.65 -0.62
N VAL A 56 12.42 -2.62 -1.11
CA VAL A 56 11.67 -1.37 -1.32
C VAL A 56 11.43 -0.66 0.01
N ILE A 57 10.97 -1.36 1.04
CA ILE A 57 10.74 -0.79 2.38
C ILE A 57 12.02 -0.18 2.98
N ARG A 58 13.17 -0.86 2.84
CA ARG A 58 14.45 -0.33 3.32
C ARG A 58 14.86 0.96 2.61
N ALA A 59 14.67 1.03 1.30
CA ALA A 59 14.97 2.22 0.52
C ALA A 59 14.11 3.41 0.97
N PHE A 60 12.81 3.22 1.17
CA PHE A 60 11.92 4.27 1.65
C PHE A 60 12.17 4.65 3.11
N ASN A 61 12.55 3.67 3.96
CA ASN A 61 13.02 4.00 5.32
C ASN A 61 14.25 4.90 5.29
N GLN A 62 15.25 4.60 4.45
CA GLN A 62 16.45 5.42 4.29
C GLN A 62 16.12 6.79 3.70
N TRP A 63 15.23 6.85 2.70
CA TRP A 63 14.78 8.11 2.13
C TRP A 63 14.15 9.02 3.19
N PHE A 64 13.29 8.48 4.06
CA PHE A 64 12.66 9.25 5.14
C PHE A 64 13.72 9.81 6.11
N ASP A 65 14.73 9.03 6.45
CA ASP A 65 15.72 9.45 7.43
C ASP A 65 16.77 10.42 6.85
N ASN A 66 17.13 10.27 5.57
CA ASN A 66 18.27 10.97 4.98
C ASN A 66 17.89 12.07 3.98
N GLU A 67 16.79 11.90 3.23
CA GLU A 67 16.41 12.82 2.15
C GLU A 67 15.26 13.74 2.56
N LEU A 68 14.25 13.21 3.25
CA LEU A 68 13.07 13.99 3.65
C LEU A 68 13.43 15.28 4.43
N PRO A 69 14.41 15.31 5.36
CA PRO A 69 14.77 16.54 6.06
C PRO A 69 15.09 17.71 5.12
N PHE A 70 15.75 17.45 3.99
CA PHE A 70 16.05 18.46 2.97
C PHE A 70 14.82 18.89 2.18
N GLU A 71 13.88 17.96 1.92
CA GLU A 71 12.61 18.28 1.26
C GLU A 71 11.71 19.17 2.13
N LEU A 72 11.82 19.05 3.46
CA LEU A 72 11.04 19.83 4.40
C LEU A 72 11.51 21.30 4.53
N GLU A 73 12.71 21.64 4.04
CA GLU A 73 13.18 23.04 3.98
C GLU A 73 12.36 23.87 2.97
N ASN A 74 11.85 23.24 1.92
CA ASN A 74 11.06 23.89 0.87
C ASN A 74 10.06 22.92 0.25
N VAL A 75 9.01 22.60 1.00
CA VAL A 75 8.07 21.51 0.69
C VAL A 75 7.34 21.73 -0.62
N ASP A 76 7.52 20.80 -1.56
CA ASP A 76 6.71 20.64 -2.76
C ASP A 76 6.34 19.18 -2.95
N MET A 77 5.06 18.85 -2.76
CA MET A 77 4.54 17.48 -2.90
C MET A 77 4.70 16.92 -4.32
N ASN A 78 4.76 17.76 -5.36
CA ASN A 78 5.05 17.33 -6.73
C ASN A 78 6.50 16.84 -6.84
N VAL A 79 7.43 17.56 -6.25
CA VAL A 79 8.85 17.19 -6.22
C VAL A 79 9.04 15.90 -5.45
N ILE A 80 8.42 15.75 -4.29
CA ILE A 80 8.48 14.53 -3.48
C ILE A 80 7.90 13.34 -4.25
N GLY A 81 6.73 13.50 -4.87
CA GLY A 81 6.10 12.45 -5.68
C GLY A 81 6.97 12.02 -6.86
N ALA A 82 7.61 12.99 -7.54
CA ALA A 82 8.54 12.70 -8.64
C ALA A 82 9.79 11.93 -8.14
N LYS A 83 10.36 12.31 -7.00
CA LYS A 83 11.49 11.60 -6.37
C LYS A 83 11.14 10.18 -5.97
N TRP A 84 9.95 9.97 -5.38
CA TRP A 84 9.47 8.63 -5.06
C TRP A 84 9.26 7.77 -6.31
N SER A 85 8.69 8.36 -7.38
CA SER A 85 8.54 7.67 -8.66
C SER A 85 9.89 7.27 -9.27
N LEU A 86 10.89 8.16 -9.20
CA LEU A 86 12.23 7.86 -9.67
C LEU A 86 12.88 6.74 -8.85
N LEU A 87 12.79 6.81 -7.53
CA LEU A 87 13.31 5.77 -6.63
C LEU A 87 12.70 4.40 -6.94
N LEU A 88 11.38 4.34 -7.20
CA LEU A 88 10.72 3.07 -7.58
C LEU A 88 11.19 2.56 -8.94
N LYS A 89 11.44 3.43 -9.92
CA LYS A 89 11.99 3.04 -11.23
C LYS A 89 13.41 2.48 -11.10
N GLU A 90 14.25 3.09 -10.26
CA GLU A 90 15.60 2.59 -9.96
C GLU A 90 15.56 1.24 -9.23
N LEU A 91 14.71 1.12 -8.20
CA LEU A 91 14.51 -0.14 -7.48
C LEU A 91 14.00 -1.25 -8.39
N ASN A 92 13.10 -0.93 -9.33
CA ASN A 92 12.63 -1.90 -10.32
C ASN A 92 13.79 -2.47 -11.14
N VAL A 93 14.68 -1.63 -11.63
CA VAL A 93 15.86 -2.08 -12.40
C VAL A 93 16.77 -2.95 -11.53
N ASN A 94 17.10 -2.49 -10.33
CA ASN A 94 18.02 -3.19 -9.42
C ASN A 94 17.49 -4.56 -9.01
N ILE A 95 16.19 -4.66 -8.66
CA ILE A 95 15.55 -5.92 -8.27
C ILE A 95 15.47 -6.86 -9.47
N LEU A 96 15.12 -6.35 -10.66
CA LEU A 96 15.06 -7.15 -11.89
C LEU A 96 16.42 -7.73 -12.28
N GLU A 97 17.48 -6.93 -12.19
CA GLU A 97 18.86 -7.36 -12.47
C GLU A 97 19.32 -8.41 -11.45
N TYR A 98 19.06 -8.16 -10.17
CA TYR A 98 19.38 -9.11 -9.11
C TYR A 98 18.64 -10.46 -9.33
N SER A 99 17.34 -10.43 -9.59
CA SER A 99 16.51 -11.60 -9.86
C SER A 99 17.11 -12.45 -11.00
N LYS A 100 17.48 -11.82 -12.11
CA LYS A 100 18.16 -12.51 -13.23
C LYS A 100 19.50 -13.09 -12.84
N SER A 101 20.28 -12.38 -12.03
CA SER A 101 21.64 -12.83 -11.62
C SER A 101 21.64 -14.11 -10.79
N ILE A 102 20.53 -14.37 -10.07
CA ILE A 102 20.35 -15.56 -9.23
C ILE A 102 19.50 -16.64 -9.91
N GLY A 103 19.11 -16.43 -11.19
CA GLY A 103 18.31 -17.40 -11.95
C GLY A 103 16.84 -17.50 -11.49
N GLU A 104 16.34 -16.47 -10.83
CA GLU A 104 14.94 -16.39 -10.37
C GLU A 104 14.16 -15.41 -11.25
N ASP A 105 13.12 -15.87 -11.92
CA ASP A 105 12.24 -15.02 -12.70
C ASP A 105 10.99 -14.61 -11.89
N GLY A 106 10.60 -13.35 -12.02
CA GLY A 106 9.33 -12.86 -11.47
C GLY A 106 9.35 -12.46 -9.99
N MET A 107 10.52 -12.15 -9.44
CA MET A 107 10.63 -11.53 -8.11
C MET A 107 10.20 -10.06 -8.17
N GLY A 108 9.15 -9.71 -7.49
CA GLY A 108 8.63 -8.35 -7.50
C GLY A 108 7.78 -8.02 -6.27
N THR A 109 7.31 -6.80 -6.23
CA THR A 109 6.41 -6.34 -5.15
C THR A 109 5.51 -5.22 -5.65
N THR A 110 4.33 -5.07 -5.04
CA THR A 110 3.53 -3.85 -5.14
C THR A 110 4.18 -2.73 -4.32
N PHE A 111 3.70 -1.53 -4.49
CA PHE A 111 4.00 -0.38 -3.65
C PHE A 111 2.77 0.51 -3.51
N SER A 112 2.30 0.73 -2.30
CA SER A 112 1.30 1.74 -1.97
C SER A 112 1.82 2.55 -0.79
N GLY A 113 2.28 3.77 -1.07
CA GLY A 113 2.87 4.66 -0.08
C GLY A 113 2.17 6.00 -0.02
N ILE A 114 2.01 6.53 1.20
CA ILE A 114 1.51 7.87 1.47
C ILE A 114 2.46 8.60 2.41
N LEU A 115 2.76 9.86 2.09
CA LEU A 115 3.45 10.79 2.97
C LEU A 115 2.54 11.97 3.28
N PHE A 116 2.33 12.21 4.56
CA PHE A 116 1.67 13.40 5.08
C PHE A 116 2.72 14.41 5.56
N VAL A 117 2.55 15.67 5.18
CA VAL A 117 3.32 16.80 5.71
C VAL A 117 2.35 17.92 6.06
N GLY A 118 2.12 18.12 7.35
CA GLY A 118 1.13 19.11 7.82
C GLY A 118 -0.29 18.78 7.31
N ASN A 119 -0.79 19.59 6.38
CA ASN A 119 -2.14 19.45 5.80
C ASN A 119 -2.13 18.94 4.35
N ASP A 120 -0.98 18.50 3.86
CA ASP A 120 -0.85 17.97 2.50
C ASP A 120 -0.44 16.51 2.53
N TYR A 121 -0.80 15.76 1.49
CA TYR A 121 -0.26 14.43 1.29
C TYR A 121 0.14 14.19 -0.16
N VAL A 122 1.08 13.27 -0.34
CA VAL A 122 1.36 12.63 -1.63
C VAL A 122 1.20 11.12 -1.48
N ILE A 123 0.53 10.50 -2.45
CA ILE A 123 0.47 9.06 -2.63
C ILE A 123 1.27 8.72 -3.88
N VAL A 124 2.07 7.65 -3.78
CA VAL A 124 2.67 6.99 -4.94
C VAL A 124 2.28 5.53 -4.91
N HIS A 125 1.90 4.98 -6.08
CA HIS A 125 1.29 3.67 -6.14
C HIS A 125 1.76 2.87 -7.37
N VAL A 126 2.01 1.57 -7.17
CA VAL A 126 2.28 0.53 -8.18
C VAL A 126 1.68 -0.79 -7.72
N GLY A 127 0.82 -1.40 -8.51
CA GLY A 127 0.25 -2.72 -8.22
C GLY A 127 -1.24 -2.67 -7.89
N ASP A 128 -1.70 -3.52 -6.97
CA ASP A 128 -3.09 -3.66 -6.56
C ASP A 128 -3.33 -3.68 -5.05
N SER A 129 -2.28 -3.44 -4.25
CA SER A 129 -2.46 -2.97 -2.87
C SER A 129 -3.17 -1.62 -2.90
N ARG A 130 -4.01 -1.32 -1.93
CA ARG A 130 -4.87 -0.13 -2.02
C ARG A 130 -4.69 0.85 -0.88
N ILE A 131 -5.00 2.10 -1.17
CA ILE A 131 -5.17 3.16 -0.17
C ILE A 131 -6.60 3.67 -0.25
N TYR A 132 -7.28 3.71 0.90
CA TYR A 132 -8.62 4.25 1.05
C TYR A 132 -8.63 5.42 2.03
N HIS A 133 -9.57 6.34 1.86
CA HIS A 133 -9.95 7.33 2.85
C HIS A 133 -11.35 7.01 3.38
N ILE A 134 -11.48 6.92 4.70
CA ILE A 134 -12.72 6.58 5.41
C ILE A 134 -13.11 7.77 6.27
N ALA A 135 -14.25 8.38 5.97
CA ALA A 135 -14.84 9.49 6.74
C ALA A 135 -16.35 9.30 6.86
N SER A 136 -17.17 9.98 6.07
CA SER A 136 -18.61 9.73 5.93
C SER A 136 -18.93 8.55 5.00
N GLY A 137 -17.94 8.01 4.33
CA GLY A 137 -17.96 6.86 3.44
C GLY A 137 -16.57 6.29 3.27
N LEU A 138 -16.43 5.23 2.50
CA LEU A 138 -15.16 4.63 2.12
C LEU A 138 -14.88 5.02 0.65
N GLU A 139 -13.76 5.67 0.41
CA GLU A 139 -13.30 6.12 -0.90
C GLU A 139 -11.94 5.48 -1.21
N GLN A 140 -11.84 4.76 -2.32
CA GLN A 140 -10.56 4.26 -2.80
C GLN A 140 -9.80 5.39 -3.49
N LEU A 141 -8.57 5.67 -3.03
CA LEU A 141 -7.73 6.73 -3.57
C LEU A 141 -6.79 6.26 -4.68
N THR A 142 -6.42 4.98 -4.68
CA THR A 142 -5.54 4.35 -5.69
C THR A 142 -6.35 3.60 -6.75
N SER A 143 -5.77 3.40 -7.94
CA SER A 143 -6.35 2.57 -9.00
C SER A 143 -5.51 1.33 -9.21
N ASP A 144 -6.12 0.15 -9.18
CA ASP A 144 -5.37 -1.10 -9.33
C ASP A 144 -4.70 -1.21 -10.70
N HIS A 145 -3.42 -1.53 -10.75
CA HIS A 145 -2.69 -1.85 -11.97
C HIS A 145 -2.89 -3.31 -12.36
N THR A 146 -4.15 -3.71 -12.54
CA THR A 146 -4.52 -5.07 -12.96
C THR A 146 -5.13 -5.07 -14.36
N PHE A 147 -5.07 -6.25 -15.01
CA PHE A 147 -5.76 -6.45 -16.29
C PHE A 147 -7.25 -6.09 -16.17
N ILE A 148 -7.90 -6.55 -15.11
CA ILE A 148 -9.33 -6.34 -14.87
C ILE A 148 -9.66 -4.85 -14.71
N ALA A 149 -8.94 -4.12 -13.87
CA ALA A 149 -9.19 -2.69 -13.65
C ALA A 149 -9.04 -1.90 -14.96
N ARG A 150 -8.03 -2.23 -15.77
CA ARG A 150 -7.86 -1.63 -17.09
C ARG A 150 -9.02 -1.92 -18.05
N GLU A 151 -9.49 -3.16 -18.11
CA GLU A 151 -10.58 -3.51 -19.03
C GLU A 151 -11.92 -2.89 -18.57
N ILE A 152 -12.15 -2.78 -17.26
CA ILE A 152 -13.32 -2.07 -16.72
C ILE A 152 -13.24 -0.58 -17.09
N SER A 153 -12.09 0.06 -16.90
CA SER A 153 -11.91 1.49 -17.21
C SER A 153 -12.10 1.80 -18.70
N LYS A 154 -11.78 0.85 -19.59
CA LYS A 154 -12.03 0.95 -21.03
C LYS A 154 -13.48 0.65 -21.42
N GLY A 155 -14.32 0.20 -20.49
CA GLY A 155 -15.69 -0.25 -20.78
C GLY A 155 -15.78 -1.56 -21.56
N THR A 156 -14.69 -2.33 -21.66
CA THR A 156 -14.64 -3.63 -22.35
C THR A 156 -15.01 -4.80 -21.46
N MET A 157 -15.16 -4.56 -20.15
CA MET A 157 -15.54 -5.56 -19.15
C MET A 157 -16.44 -4.93 -18.07
N THR A 158 -17.49 -5.65 -17.65
CA THR A 158 -18.30 -5.24 -16.50
C THR A 158 -17.68 -5.75 -15.19
N ILE A 159 -18.09 -5.15 -14.05
CA ILE A 159 -17.67 -5.59 -12.71
C ILE A 159 -18.08 -7.05 -12.46
N GLU A 160 -19.26 -7.47 -12.93
CA GLU A 160 -19.75 -8.83 -12.77
C GLU A 160 -18.89 -9.84 -13.56
N GLN A 161 -18.50 -9.49 -14.79
CA GLN A 161 -17.60 -10.31 -15.61
C GLN A 161 -16.21 -10.42 -14.96
N ALA A 162 -15.73 -9.33 -14.38
CA ALA A 162 -14.44 -9.27 -13.69
C ALA A 162 -14.33 -10.28 -12.55
N LYS A 163 -15.39 -10.46 -11.75
CA LYS A 163 -15.41 -11.37 -10.59
C LYS A 163 -15.09 -12.83 -10.94
N THR A 164 -15.40 -13.25 -12.16
CA THR A 164 -15.22 -14.65 -12.62
C THR A 164 -14.10 -14.79 -13.66
N ASP A 165 -13.45 -13.71 -14.08
CA ASP A 165 -12.36 -13.77 -15.05
C ASP A 165 -11.12 -14.44 -14.44
N LYS A 166 -10.52 -15.39 -15.17
CA LYS A 166 -9.32 -16.10 -14.73
C LYS A 166 -8.10 -15.21 -14.58
N ARG A 167 -8.12 -14.01 -15.18
CA ARG A 167 -7.04 -13.02 -15.14
C ARG A 167 -7.24 -11.97 -14.05
N ARG A 168 -8.16 -12.19 -13.11
CA ARG A 168 -8.49 -11.21 -12.06
C ARG A 168 -7.27 -10.77 -11.23
N ASN A 169 -6.31 -11.67 -11.03
CA ASN A 169 -5.08 -11.40 -10.27
C ASN A 169 -3.88 -11.07 -11.18
N LEU A 170 -4.12 -10.79 -12.50
CA LEU A 170 -3.03 -10.47 -13.42
C LEU A 170 -2.62 -9.01 -13.27
N LEU A 171 -1.50 -8.79 -12.60
CA LEU A 171 -0.88 -7.47 -12.52
C LEU A 171 -0.30 -7.03 -13.86
N LEU A 172 -0.47 -5.76 -14.17
CA LEU A 172 0.10 -5.11 -15.36
C LEU A 172 1.48 -4.54 -15.08
N GLN A 173 1.73 -4.16 -13.83
CA GLN A 173 3.04 -3.71 -13.39
C GLN A 173 3.25 -3.96 -11.89
N CYS A 174 4.49 -4.26 -11.54
CA CYS A 174 5.00 -4.40 -10.18
C CYS A 174 6.49 -4.06 -10.16
N VAL A 175 6.99 -3.61 -9.04
CA VAL A 175 8.40 -3.23 -8.87
C VAL A 175 9.26 -4.51 -8.80
N GLY A 176 10.25 -4.62 -9.67
CA GLY A 176 11.20 -5.73 -9.72
C GLY A 176 10.90 -6.82 -10.76
N ALA A 177 9.65 -6.93 -11.25
CA ALA A 177 9.30 -7.91 -12.27
C ALA A 177 8.78 -7.29 -13.57
N SER A 178 8.47 -6.01 -13.58
CA SER A 178 8.04 -5.30 -14.79
C SER A 178 9.23 -4.76 -15.58
N LYS A 179 9.11 -4.82 -16.92
CA LYS A 179 10.13 -4.23 -17.81
C LYS A 179 10.26 -2.72 -17.61
N VAL A 180 9.14 -2.05 -17.38
CA VAL A 180 9.04 -0.63 -17.07
C VAL A 180 7.97 -0.47 -16.00
N VAL A 181 8.21 0.42 -15.05
CA VAL A 181 7.24 0.80 -14.01
C VAL A 181 6.91 2.27 -14.19
N GLU A 182 5.62 2.57 -14.22
CA GLU A 182 5.07 3.92 -14.26
C GLU A 182 4.20 4.12 -13.01
N PRO A 183 4.77 4.62 -11.91
CA PRO A 183 4.01 4.82 -10.67
C PRO A 183 2.95 5.91 -10.84
N ASP A 184 1.76 5.68 -10.32
CA ASP A 184 0.75 6.72 -10.15
C ASP A 184 1.15 7.66 -9.02
N VAL A 185 0.94 8.96 -9.22
CA VAL A 185 1.19 10.00 -8.21
C VAL A 185 -0.10 10.79 -7.99
N LEU A 186 -0.57 10.82 -6.76
CA LEU A 186 -1.74 11.59 -6.34
C LEU A 186 -1.35 12.55 -5.22
N ILE A 187 -1.68 13.82 -5.38
CA ILE A 187 -1.44 14.86 -4.38
C ILE A 187 -2.78 15.40 -3.90
N GLY A 188 -2.91 15.58 -2.60
CA GLY A 188 -4.16 16.06 -2.00
C GLY A 188 -3.97 16.80 -0.68
N LYS A 189 -5.09 17.29 -0.17
CA LYS A 189 -5.17 17.85 1.18
C LYS A 189 -5.60 16.77 2.17
N THR A 190 -4.93 16.73 3.31
CA THR A 190 -5.28 15.81 4.37
C THR A 190 -6.61 16.19 5.00
N ASN A 191 -7.58 15.31 4.87
CA ASN A 191 -8.89 15.45 5.51
C ASN A 191 -8.94 14.61 6.79
N LYS A 192 -9.77 15.03 7.76
CA LYS A 192 -10.06 14.22 8.94
C LYS A 192 -10.70 12.91 8.54
N GLY A 193 -10.31 11.84 9.19
CA GLY A 193 -10.78 10.49 8.89
C GLY A 193 -9.69 9.44 9.09
N VAL A 194 -9.87 8.30 8.49
CA VAL A 194 -8.92 7.18 8.53
C VAL A 194 -8.42 6.90 7.12
N TYR A 195 -7.11 6.89 6.95
CA TYR A 195 -6.45 6.38 5.76
C TYR A 195 -6.08 4.94 6.02
N LEU A 196 -6.63 4.05 5.21
CA LEU A 196 -6.37 2.61 5.26
C LEU A 196 -5.47 2.25 4.09
N LEU A 197 -4.31 1.64 4.37
CA LEU A 197 -3.47 1.00 3.37
C LEU A 197 -3.52 -0.50 3.59
N CYS A 198 -3.69 -1.30 2.54
CA CYS A 198 -3.75 -2.75 2.68
C CYS A 198 -3.23 -3.50 1.46
N SER A 199 -2.69 -4.70 1.68
CA SER A 199 -2.45 -5.68 0.62
C SER A 199 -3.77 -6.28 0.12
N ASP A 200 -3.71 -7.02 -0.97
CA ASP A 200 -4.87 -7.63 -1.60
C ASP A 200 -5.52 -8.68 -0.68
N GLY A 201 -4.73 -9.49 0.03
CA GLY A 201 -5.23 -10.48 0.98
C GLY A 201 -6.08 -9.89 2.12
N PHE A 202 -5.90 -8.63 2.50
CA PHE A 202 -6.77 -7.99 3.49
C PHE A 202 -8.20 -7.77 2.96
N ARG A 203 -8.37 -7.55 1.66
CA ARG A 203 -9.63 -7.08 1.06
C ARG A 203 -10.39 -8.12 0.23
N HIS A 204 -9.79 -9.27 -0.08
CA HIS A 204 -10.43 -10.25 -0.96
C HIS A 204 -11.71 -10.84 -0.40
N GLU A 205 -11.72 -11.14 0.89
CA GLU A 205 -12.81 -11.87 1.55
C GLU A 205 -13.67 -10.99 2.47
N ILE A 206 -13.47 -9.66 2.45
CA ILE A 206 -14.32 -8.69 3.15
C ILE A 206 -14.87 -7.65 2.20
N THR A 207 -16.08 -7.17 2.48
CA THR A 207 -16.74 -6.14 1.70
C THR A 207 -16.33 -4.74 2.15
N GLU A 208 -16.47 -3.75 1.25
CA GLU A 208 -16.28 -2.34 1.60
C GLU A 208 -17.22 -1.87 2.72
N ALA A 209 -18.42 -2.44 2.80
CA ALA A 209 -19.37 -2.14 3.88
C ALA A 209 -18.86 -2.63 5.24
N GLU A 210 -18.30 -3.84 5.32
CA GLU A 210 -17.70 -4.40 6.54
C GLU A 210 -16.45 -3.61 6.95
N MET A 211 -15.60 -3.22 5.97
CA MET A 211 -14.46 -2.33 6.22
C MET A 211 -14.92 -0.99 6.80
N PHE A 212 -15.93 -0.36 6.17
CA PHE A 212 -16.46 0.92 6.62
C PHE A 212 -17.07 0.82 8.02
N GLU A 213 -17.85 -0.22 8.31
CA GLU A 213 -18.48 -0.42 9.61
C GLU A 213 -17.41 -0.56 10.72
N SER A 214 -16.37 -1.37 10.48
CA SER A 214 -15.33 -1.62 11.47
C SER A 214 -14.34 -0.46 11.61
N LEU A 215 -14.00 0.21 10.50
CA LEU A 215 -12.93 1.22 10.46
C LEU A 215 -13.45 2.67 10.39
N ASN A 216 -14.74 2.88 10.61
CA ASN A 216 -15.31 4.22 10.72
C ASN A 216 -14.60 5.01 11.83
N PRO A 217 -14.22 6.28 11.59
CA PRO A 217 -13.52 7.12 12.57
C PRO A 217 -14.19 7.19 13.96
N ILE A 218 -15.52 7.04 14.02
CA ILE A 218 -16.29 7.03 15.29
C ILE A 218 -15.92 5.81 16.15
N ASN A 219 -15.62 4.67 15.53
CA ASN A 219 -15.27 3.42 16.22
C ASN A 219 -13.79 3.36 16.61
N LEU A 220 -12.95 4.22 16.01
CA LEU A 220 -11.49 4.22 16.18
C LEU A 220 -11.07 5.37 17.10
N MET A 221 -11.42 5.29 18.38
CA MET A 221 -11.20 6.39 19.33
C MET A 221 -9.72 6.59 19.72
N ASN A 222 -8.92 5.52 19.70
CA ASN A 222 -7.51 5.53 20.11
C ASN A 222 -6.75 4.42 19.38
N LYS A 223 -5.45 4.32 19.63
CA LYS A 223 -4.57 3.33 19.00
C LYS A 223 -4.99 1.88 19.30
N GLU A 224 -5.49 1.61 20.51
CA GLU A 224 -5.91 0.29 20.93
C GLU A 224 -7.15 -0.15 20.13
N THR A 225 -8.16 0.71 19.99
CA THR A 225 -9.36 0.40 19.19
C THR A 225 -9.03 0.26 17.70
N MET A 226 -8.10 1.07 17.17
CA MET A 226 -7.62 0.93 15.79
C MET A 226 -6.98 -0.45 15.58
N HIS A 227 -6.07 -0.86 16.47
CA HIS A 227 -5.41 -2.16 16.37
C HIS A 227 -6.42 -3.32 16.52
N SER A 228 -7.30 -3.25 17.52
CA SER A 228 -8.30 -4.29 17.76
C SER A 228 -9.25 -4.50 16.57
N ASN A 229 -9.69 -3.41 15.93
CA ASN A 229 -10.58 -3.49 14.77
C ASN A 229 -9.85 -3.99 13.52
N ALA A 230 -8.59 -3.58 13.30
CA ALA A 230 -7.75 -4.13 12.24
C ALA A 230 -7.57 -5.64 12.43
N ARG A 231 -7.22 -6.08 13.65
CA ARG A 231 -7.04 -7.49 13.97
C ARG A 231 -8.32 -8.29 13.82
N TYR A 232 -9.47 -7.73 14.24
CA TYR A 232 -10.77 -8.37 14.04
C TYR A 232 -11.04 -8.64 12.56
N LEU A 233 -10.78 -7.68 11.67
CA LEU A 233 -10.96 -7.87 10.23
C LEU A 233 -9.99 -8.91 9.65
N ILE A 234 -8.73 -8.93 10.10
CA ILE A 234 -7.77 -9.98 9.70
C ILE A 234 -8.30 -11.37 10.07
N GLU A 235 -8.80 -11.56 11.29
CA GLU A 235 -9.37 -12.85 11.70
C GLU A 235 -10.64 -13.21 10.92
N GLN A 236 -11.48 -12.22 10.54
CA GLN A 236 -12.62 -12.45 9.64
C GLN A 236 -12.17 -12.94 8.27
N VAL A 237 -11.17 -12.29 7.66
CA VAL A 237 -10.59 -12.66 6.36
C VAL A 237 -10.03 -14.09 6.41
N LYS A 238 -9.27 -14.43 7.45
CA LYS A 238 -8.72 -15.79 7.67
C LYS A 238 -9.84 -16.83 7.85
N SER A 239 -10.91 -16.49 8.56
CA SER A 239 -12.05 -17.40 8.77
C SER A 239 -12.85 -17.68 7.50
N ARG A 240 -12.68 -16.86 6.46
CA ARG A 240 -13.30 -16.99 5.14
C ARG A 240 -12.36 -17.61 4.09
N ASP A 241 -11.31 -18.28 4.56
CA ASP A 241 -10.38 -19.05 3.72
C ASP A 241 -9.45 -18.21 2.82
N GLU A 242 -9.17 -16.94 3.18
CA GLU A 242 -8.11 -16.18 2.51
C GLU A 242 -6.77 -16.91 2.64
N LYS A 243 -6.07 -17.02 1.51
CA LYS A 243 -4.85 -17.85 1.41
C LYS A 243 -3.57 -17.03 1.28
N ASP A 244 -3.71 -15.72 1.09
CA ASP A 244 -2.54 -14.85 0.95
C ASP A 244 -2.07 -14.26 2.28
N ASN A 245 -0.95 -13.56 2.22
CA ASN A 245 -0.48 -12.72 3.31
C ASN A 245 -1.46 -11.55 3.50
N ILE A 246 -1.60 -11.06 4.71
CA ILE A 246 -2.62 -10.06 5.06
C ILE A 246 -1.94 -8.92 5.80
N SER A 247 -1.88 -7.76 5.18
CA SER A 247 -1.26 -6.57 5.79
C SER A 247 -2.16 -5.35 5.74
N VAL A 248 -2.16 -4.59 6.83
CA VAL A 248 -2.98 -3.38 6.98
C VAL A 248 -2.26 -2.32 7.79
N ILE A 249 -2.35 -1.08 7.33
CA ILE A 249 -1.96 0.12 8.09
C ILE A 249 -3.18 1.02 8.20
N LEU A 250 -3.45 1.53 9.39
CA LEU A 250 -4.44 2.55 9.64
C LEU A 250 -3.75 3.83 10.11
N VAL A 251 -4.06 4.94 9.47
CA VAL A 251 -3.61 6.29 9.89
C VAL A 251 -4.85 7.14 10.10
N LYS A 252 -5.14 7.47 11.35
CA LYS A 252 -6.23 8.40 11.70
C LYS A 252 -5.68 9.83 11.71
N ALA A 253 -6.29 10.71 10.92
CA ALA A 253 -6.02 12.14 10.86
C ALA A 253 -7.09 12.92 11.66
N GLU A 254 -6.66 13.76 12.63
CA GLU A 254 -7.51 14.52 13.54
C GLU A 254 -7.29 16.05 13.48
#